data_5d783e22a2b23fa54828504e870051bb
#
_entry.id   5d783e22a2b23fa54828504e870051bb
#
_cell.length_a   1.000
_cell.length_b   1.000
_cell.length_c   1.000
_cell.angle_alpha   90.00
_cell.angle_beta   90.00
_cell.angle_gamma   90.00
#
_symmetry.space_group_name_H-M   'P 1'
#
loop_
_entity.id
_entity.type
_entity.pdbx_description
1 polymer ?
#
loop_
_entity_poly.entity_id
_entity_poly.type
_entity_poly.pdbx_seq_one_letter_code
_entity_poly.pdbx_strand_id
1 'polypeptide(L)' 'MNDILRKEVKLLKALQDVSYKELAEYLEIKVNSLYSWLRCNYDFSDNRLYKLQSIISDLKES' A
#
# COMPACT_ATOMS: atom_id res chain seq x y z
N MET A 1 -1.42 -9.71 -8.52
CA MET A 1 -0.99 -8.33 -8.22
C MET A 1 -0.97 -8.00 -6.74
N ASN A 2 -1.91 -8.51 -5.94
CA ASN A 2 -1.92 -8.25 -4.50
C ASN A 2 -0.58 -8.57 -3.83
N ASP A 3 -0.04 -9.74 -4.08
CA ASP A 3 1.23 -10.16 -3.47
C ASP A 3 2.40 -9.27 -3.89
N ILE A 4 2.42 -8.86 -5.14
CA ILE A 4 3.47 -7.98 -5.67
C ILE A 4 3.40 -6.63 -4.95
N LEU A 5 2.21 -6.06 -4.82
CA LEU A 5 2.05 -4.77 -4.16
C LEU A 5 2.29 -4.83 -2.66
N ARG A 6 1.99 -5.96 -2.01
CA ARG A 6 2.35 -6.15 -0.59
C ARG A 6 3.86 -6.04 -0.39
N LYS A 7 4.63 -6.66 -1.27
CA LYS A 7 6.10 -6.57 -1.23
C LYS A 7 6.58 -5.15 -1.50
N GLU A 8 5.96 -4.49 -2.49
CA GLU A 8 6.32 -3.11 -2.83
C GLU A 8 6.06 -2.16 -1.67
N VAL A 9 4.94 -2.31 -0.98
CA VAL A 9 4.59 -1.47 0.17
C VAL A 9 5.59 -1.65 1.31
N LYS A 10 5.95 -2.90 1.60
CA LYS A 10 6.92 -3.19 2.66
C LYS A 10 8.30 -2.62 2.31
N LEU A 11 8.68 -2.73 1.06
CA LEU A 11 9.96 -2.20 0.58
C LEU A 11 9.97 -0.68 0.64
N LEU A 12 8.89 -0.05 0.24
CA LEU A 12 8.74 1.40 0.27
C LEU A 12 8.89 1.93 1.71
N LYS A 13 8.25 1.26 2.67
CA LYS A 13 8.38 1.63 4.07
C LYS A 13 9.84 1.53 4.54
N ALA A 14 10.53 0.47 4.15
CA ALA A 14 11.91 0.24 4.57
C ALA A 14 12.89 1.24 3.94
N LEU A 15 12.66 1.59 2.67
CA LEU A 15 13.62 2.42 1.92
C LEU A 15 13.33 3.92 1.99
N GLN A 16 12.07 4.31 2.10
CA GLN A 16 11.68 5.72 2.06
C GLN A 16 11.00 6.21 3.33
N ASP A 17 10.95 5.36 4.34
CA ASP A 17 10.43 5.73 5.65
C ASP A 17 8.98 6.26 5.61
N VAL A 18 8.20 5.76 4.65
CA VAL A 18 6.79 6.10 4.54
C VAL A 18 5.99 5.24 5.51
N SER A 19 5.18 5.85 6.36
CA SER A 19 4.40 5.08 7.34
C SER A 19 3.18 4.43 6.71
N TYR A 20 2.75 3.30 7.27
CA TYR A 20 1.52 2.65 6.83
C TYR A 20 0.30 3.52 7.07
N LYS A 21 0.33 4.36 8.10
CA LYS A 21 -0.74 5.31 8.37
C LYS A 21 -0.89 6.30 7.22
N GLU A 22 0.21 6.83 6.71
CA GLU A 22 0.19 7.73 5.57
C GLU A 22 -0.35 7.04 4.32
N LEU A 23 0.09 5.80 4.07
CA LEU A 23 -0.41 5.04 2.93
C LEU A 23 -1.91 4.79 3.03
N ALA A 24 -2.39 4.46 4.22
CA ALA A 24 -3.83 4.26 4.44
C ALA A 24 -4.61 5.55 4.16
N GLU A 25 -4.08 6.70 4.56
CA GLU A 25 -4.70 7.98 4.27
C GLU A 25 -4.77 8.26 2.78
N TYR A 26 -3.69 8.01 2.04
CA TYR A 26 -3.69 8.16 0.58
C TYR A 26 -4.70 7.23 -0.08
N LEU A 27 -4.88 6.03 0.44
CA LEU A 27 -5.86 5.06 -0.08
C LEU A 27 -7.28 5.33 0.41
N GLU A 28 -7.44 6.25 1.36
CA GLU A 28 -8.73 6.57 1.96
C GLU A 28 -9.34 5.36 2.68
N ILE A 29 -8.51 4.59 3.36
CA ILE A 29 -8.93 3.44 4.16
C ILE A 29 -8.37 3.58 5.58
N LYS A 30 -8.90 2.78 6.48
CA LYS A 30 -8.39 2.72 7.85
C LYS A 30 -7.05 1.98 7.85
N VAL A 31 -6.12 2.40 8.71
CA VAL A 31 -4.82 1.75 8.81
C VAL A 31 -4.95 0.27 9.19
N ASN A 32 -5.95 -0.08 9.99
CA ASN A 32 -6.20 -1.48 10.34
C ASN A 32 -6.56 -2.32 9.11
N SER A 33 -7.28 -1.74 8.16
CA SER A 33 -7.58 -2.40 6.89
C SER A 33 -6.30 -2.68 6.10
N LEU A 34 -5.39 -1.72 6.09
CA LEU A 34 -4.10 -1.91 5.42
C LEU A 34 -3.29 -3.02 6.10
N TYR A 35 -3.22 -3.04 7.43
CA TYR A 35 -2.53 -4.11 8.15
C TYR A 35 -3.12 -5.48 7.84
N SER A 36 -4.44 -5.59 7.82
CA SER A 36 -5.11 -6.86 7.48
C SER A 36 -4.75 -7.32 6.08
N TRP A 37 -4.72 -6.41 5.13
CA TRP A 37 -4.30 -6.72 3.77
C TRP A 37 -2.83 -7.19 3.72
N LEU A 38 -1.95 -6.52 4.47
CA LEU A 38 -0.53 -6.88 4.51
C LEU A 38 -0.31 -8.27 5.13
N ARG A 39 -1.22 -8.70 6.01
CA ARG A 39 -1.17 -10.04 6.62
C ARG A 39 -1.84 -11.10 5.76
N CYS A 40 -2.29 -10.74 4.57
CA CYS A 40 -2.97 -11.64 3.63
C CYS A 40 -4.34 -12.12 4.16
N ASN A 41 -4.99 -11.33 5.02
CA ASN A 41 -6.33 -11.67 5.51
C ASN A 41 -7.41 -11.45 4.46
N TYR A 42 -7.16 -10.57 3.49
CA TYR A 42 -8.06 -10.33 2.37
C TYR A 42 -7.29 -9.65 1.24
N ASP A 43 -7.88 -9.61 0.06
CA ASP A 43 -7.28 -8.96 -1.11
C ASP A 43 -7.98 -7.65 -1.42
N PHE A 44 -7.24 -6.68 -1.94
CA PHE A 44 -7.83 -5.45 -2.46
C PHE A 44 -8.47 -5.70 -3.82
N SER A 45 -9.52 -4.92 -4.11
CA SER A 45 -10.13 -4.90 -5.44
C SER A 45 -9.15 -4.33 -6.47
N ASP A 46 -9.41 -4.61 -7.75
CA ASP A 46 -8.57 -4.10 -8.83
C ASP A 46 -8.46 -2.57 -8.79
N ASN A 47 -9.56 -1.88 -8.55
CA ASN A 47 -9.56 -0.41 -8.48
C ASN A 47 -8.62 0.09 -7.38
N ARG A 48 -8.65 -0.56 -6.22
CA ARG A 48 -7.79 -0.16 -5.10
C ARG A 48 -6.33 -0.48 -5.41
N LEU A 49 -6.07 -1.61 -6.08
CA LEU A 49 -4.72 -1.98 -6.48
C LEU A 49 -4.14 -0.96 -7.46
N TYR A 50 -4.92 -0.50 -8.43
CA TYR A 50 -4.48 0.53 -9.37
C TYR A 50 -4.17 1.84 -8.65
N LYS A 51 -5.01 2.22 -7.71
CA LYS A 51 -4.78 3.43 -6.92
C LYS A 51 -3.50 3.32 -6.10
N LEU A 52 -3.30 2.18 -5.45
CA LEU A 52 -2.09 1.93 -4.67
C LEU A 52 -0.84 1.94 -5.56
N GLN A 53 -0.91 1.33 -6.72
CA GLN A 53 0.20 1.31 -7.67
C GLN A 53 0.59 2.73 -8.08
N SER A 54 -0.39 3.59 -8.34
CA SER A 54 -0.17 4.98 -8.68
C SER A 54 0.49 5.74 -7.53
N ILE A 55 0.04 5.51 -6.30
CA ILE A 55 0.61 6.14 -5.10
C ILE A 55 2.07 5.72 -4.92
N ILE A 56 2.36 4.43 -5.08
CA ILE A 56 3.72 3.92 -4.94
C ILE A 56 4.64 4.56 -5.99
N SER A 57 4.16 4.66 -7.22
CA SER A 57 4.91 5.28 -8.31
C SER A 57 5.24 6.74 -7.99
N ASP A 58 4.25 7.49 -7.51
CA ASP A 58 4.44 8.91 -7.15
C ASP A 58 5.46 9.06 -6.02
N LEU A 59 5.39 8.18 -5.02
CA LEU A 59 6.32 8.24 -3.89
C LEU A 59 7.74 7.88 -4.28
N LYS A 60 7.91 6.97 -5.24
CA LYS A 60 9.24 6.60 -5.73
C LYS A 60 9.89 7.72 -6.53
N GLU A 61 9.10 8.57 -7.18
CA GLU A 61 9.59 9.65 -8.01
C GLU A 61 9.89 10.93 -7.22
N SER A 62 9.42 11.04 -6.01
CA SER A 62 9.57 12.26 -5.20
C SER A 62 10.91 12.38 -4.46
#